data_a3570a8efb2a8a653879ff5c0bbd1006
#
_entry.id   a3570a8efb2a8a653879ff5c0bbd1006
#
_cell.length_a   1.000
_cell.length_b   1.000
_cell.length_c   1.000
_cell.angle_alpha   90.00
_cell.angle_beta   90.00
_cell.angle_gamma   90.00
#
_symmetry.space_group_name_H-M   'P 1'
#
loop_
_entity.id
_entity.type
_entity.pdbx_description
1 polymer ?
#
loop_
_entity_poly.entity_id
_entity_poly.type
_entity_poly.pdbx_seq_one_letter_code
_entity_poly.pdbx_strand_id
1 'polypeptide(L)'
;MAQLNTWSDVSAIANNIQEDAYFIVREAAIMQNFVTMFGDMKGGNPRISYEYSSVAAASIAETDDLTSSAFTPSAGQTLTPAEIGAQFFITDLRRDSELPESIMTDAARELGFAGADKINNDIAGDMASLTGGSIGAAGTVITWGYVAAAIAQARNASKSIAVPLVAVIHGYQAAVLAKAASVAGATVITTPATNDSITKSGITQAFSFLGVPIYQVFVSPDTGVDFTGGVFPREALALDWRRPIRIEAERDASRRGTEINMSGVYAHGVWRPALGVKMIFDAAAPTS
;
A
#
# COMPACT_ATOMS: atom_id res chain seq x y z
N MET A 1 -41.15 -14.88 -30.94
CA MET A 1 -39.97 -14.17 -31.47
C MET A 1 -38.87 -14.39 -30.48
N ALA A 2 -37.81 -15.10 -30.84
CA ALA A 2 -36.65 -15.28 -29.98
C ALA A 2 -35.96 -13.91 -29.81
N GLN A 3 -35.84 -13.43 -28.60
CA GLN A 3 -34.98 -12.28 -28.31
C GLN A 3 -33.53 -12.71 -28.57
N LEU A 4 -32.97 -12.19 -29.65
CA LEU A 4 -31.55 -12.30 -29.91
C LEU A 4 -30.86 -11.36 -28.91
N ASN A 5 -30.15 -11.91 -27.92
CA ASN A 5 -29.21 -11.13 -27.10
C ASN A 5 -28.14 -10.65 -28.04
N THR A 6 -28.11 -9.33 -28.26
CA THR A 6 -27.15 -8.70 -29.14
C THR A 6 -25.83 -8.52 -28.42
N TRP A 7 -24.71 -8.43 -29.15
CA TRP A 7 -23.39 -8.14 -28.63
C TRP A 7 -23.35 -6.89 -27.73
N SER A 8 -24.23 -5.92 -27.98
CA SER A 8 -24.37 -4.72 -27.16
C SER A 8 -24.78 -4.99 -25.72
N ASP A 9 -25.61 -6.00 -25.47
CA ASP A 9 -26.08 -6.33 -24.13
C ASP A 9 -24.97 -7.00 -23.30
N VAL A 10 -24.13 -7.83 -23.94
CA VAL A 10 -22.98 -8.47 -23.31
C VAL A 10 -21.88 -7.44 -23.01
N SER A 11 -21.65 -6.48 -23.89
CA SER A 11 -20.66 -5.42 -23.69
C SER A 11 -21.05 -4.46 -22.57
N ALA A 12 -22.33 -4.16 -22.40
CA ALA A 12 -22.83 -3.31 -21.32
C ALA A 12 -22.61 -3.96 -19.94
N ILE A 13 -22.86 -5.29 -19.83
CA ILE A 13 -22.61 -6.03 -18.59
C ILE A 13 -21.10 -6.04 -18.25
N ALA A 14 -20.23 -6.29 -19.22
CA ALA A 14 -18.79 -6.28 -19.03
C ALA A 14 -18.27 -4.91 -18.55
N ASN A 15 -18.80 -3.83 -19.10
CA ASN A 15 -18.45 -2.47 -18.68
C ASN A 15 -18.88 -2.19 -17.24
N ASN A 16 -20.07 -2.60 -16.82
CA ASN A 16 -20.53 -2.42 -15.44
C ASN A 16 -19.66 -3.20 -14.45
N ILE A 17 -19.29 -4.44 -14.76
CA ILE A 17 -18.39 -5.25 -13.95
C ILE A 17 -17.02 -4.57 -13.80
N GLN A 18 -16.49 -4.02 -14.88
CA GLN A 18 -15.22 -3.30 -14.86
C GLN A 18 -15.28 -2.05 -13.97
N GLU A 19 -16.34 -1.25 -14.07
CA GLU A 19 -16.52 -0.04 -13.27
C GLU A 19 -16.64 -0.37 -11.78
N ASP A 20 -17.43 -1.37 -11.41
CA ASP A 20 -17.63 -1.80 -10.02
C ASP A 20 -16.33 -2.33 -9.41
N ALA A 21 -15.60 -3.19 -10.10
CA ALA A 21 -14.34 -3.72 -9.61
C ALA A 21 -13.26 -2.63 -9.48
N TYR A 22 -13.18 -1.70 -10.42
CA TYR A 22 -12.24 -0.58 -10.34
C TYR A 22 -12.56 0.34 -9.15
N PHE A 23 -13.83 0.59 -8.89
CA PHE A 23 -14.28 1.37 -7.73
C PHE A 23 -13.85 0.72 -6.42
N ILE A 24 -14.07 -0.59 -6.26
CA ILE A 24 -13.67 -1.36 -5.07
C ILE A 24 -12.14 -1.33 -4.88
N VAL A 25 -11.38 -1.52 -5.94
CA VAL A 25 -9.90 -1.44 -5.86
C VAL A 25 -9.43 -0.09 -5.36
N ARG A 26 -10.03 1.01 -5.86
CA ARG A 26 -9.67 2.36 -5.40
C ARG A 26 -9.99 2.61 -3.94
N GLU A 27 -11.11 2.12 -3.45
CA GLU A 27 -11.53 2.32 -2.06
C GLU A 27 -10.81 1.41 -1.07
N ALA A 28 -10.60 0.14 -1.44
CA ALA A 28 -10.02 -0.85 -0.55
C ALA A 28 -8.49 -0.83 -0.50
N ALA A 29 -7.80 -0.31 -1.51
CA ALA A 29 -6.34 -0.24 -1.55
C ALA A 29 -5.81 0.95 -0.74
N ILE A 30 -5.89 0.88 0.57
CA ILE A 30 -5.55 1.96 1.51
C ILE A 30 -4.08 2.37 1.41
N MET A 31 -3.18 1.40 1.22
CA MET A 31 -1.73 1.64 1.21
C MET A 31 -1.28 2.58 0.10
N GLN A 32 -1.98 2.62 -1.04
CA GLN A 32 -1.65 3.55 -2.12
C GLN A 32 -1.76 5.04 -1.72
N ASN A 33 -2.52 5.37 -0.67
CA ASN A 33 -2.64 6.74 -0.18
C ASN A 33 -1.38 7.24 0.55
N PHE A 34 -0.54 6.33 1.02
CA PHE A 34 0.66 6.63 1.81
C PHE A 34 1.94 6.65 0.99
N VAL A 35 1.87 6.37 -0.31
CA VAL A 35 3.02 6.29 -1.22
C VAL A 35 2.96 7.35 -2.31
N THR A 36 4.09 7.58 -2.96
CA THR A 36 4.12 8.45 -4.15
C THR A 36 3.58 7.68 -5.34
N MET A 37 2.56 8.24 -5.99
CA MET A 37 1.95 7.63 -7.17
C MET A 37 2.51 8.25 -8.44
N PHE A 38 2.95 7.40 -9.37
CA PHE A 38 3.30 7.76 -10.74
C PHE A 38 2.33 7.09 -11.72
N GLY A 39 2.11 7.69 -12.87
CA GLY A 39 1.21 7.17 -13.92
C GLY A 39 1.48 7.78 -15.28
N ASP A 40 2.66 8.39 -15.45
CA ASP A 40 3.07 9.13 -16.65
C ASP A 40 3.73 8.24 -17.70
N MET A 41 4.25 7.07 -17.34
CA MET A 41 4.91 6.15 -18.26
C MET A 41 3.97 5.03 -18.72
N LYS A 42 4.15 4.59 -19.96
CA LYS A 42 3.46 3.43 -20.55
C LYS A 42 4.48 2.36 -20.93
N GLY A 43 4.06 1.09 -20.89
CA GLY A 43 4.89 -0.03 -21.27
C GLY A 43 5.74 -0.62 -20.13
N GLY A 44 6.62 -1.56 -20.47
CA GLY A 44 7.36 -2.40 -19.52
C GLY A 44 8.71 -1.84 -19.07
N ASN A 45 9.11 -0.65 -19.50
CA ASN A 45 10.42 -0.10 -19.12
C ASN A 45 10.44 0.25 -17.64
N PRO A 46 11.50 -0.13 -16.90
CA PRO A 46 11.63 0.22 -15.49
C PRO A 46 11.79 1.73 -15.29
N ARG A 47 11.29 2.23 -14.15
CA ARG A 47 11.54 3.60 -13.69
C ARG A 47 12.74 3.57 -12.77
N ILE A 48 13.74 4.42 -13.04
CA ILE A 48 14.96 4.53 -12.25
C ILE A 48 14.95 5.87 -11.52
N SER A 49 15.22 5.83 -10.21
CA SER A 49 15.52 7.01 -9.40
C SER A 49 17.00 7.38 -9.58
N TYR A 50 17.30 8.66 -9.72
CA TYR A 50 18.66 9.14 -9.70
C TYR A 50 18.89 9.95 -8.42
N GLU A 51 19.96 9.62 -7.72
CA GLU A 51 20.38 10.33 -6.52
C GLU A 51 21.70 11.04 -6.78
N TYR A 52 21.82 12.28 -6.32
CA TYR A 52 23.06 13.05 -6.41
C TYR A 52 23.80 13.00 -5.07
N SER A 53 25.12 12.94 -5.14
CA SER A 53 25.96 12.97 -3.94
C SER A 53 25.78 14.31 -3.19
N SER A 54 25.63 14.23 -1.87
CA SER A 54 25.62 15.42 -1.02
C SER A 54 27.03 15.95 -0.83
N VAL A 55 27.17 17.28 -0.86
CA VAL A 55 28.44 17.96 -0.57
C VAL A 55 28.33 18.60 0.81
N ALA A 56 29.32 18.37 1.65
CA ALA A 56 29.42 19.02 2.95
C ALA A 56 30.26 20.31 2.81
N ALA A 57 29.76 21.42 3.36
CA ALA A 57 30.56 22.64 3.51
C ALA A 57 31.57 22.49 4.66
N ALA A 58 32.82 22.85 4.42
CA ALA A 58 33.86 22.87 5.42
C ALA A 58 34.32 24.31 5.67
N SER A 59 34.85 24.56 6.84
CA SER A 59 35.55 25.83 7.13
C SER A 59 36.83 25.92 6.31
N ILE A 60 37.07 27.06 5.71
CA ILE A 60 38.25 27.34 4.88
C ILE A 60 39.06 28.43 5.52
N ALA A 61 40.38 28.24 5.58
CA ALA A 61 41.30 29.32 6.00
C ALA A 61 41.51 30.32 4.86
N GLU A 62 41.94 31.53 5.17
CA GLU A 62 42.10 32.65 4.22
C GLU A 62 43.01 32.32 3.02
N THR A 63 43.90 31.33 3.17
CA THR A 63 44.90 30.94 2.15
C THR A 63 44.63 29.59 1.51
N ASP A 64 43.52 28.92 1.91
CA ASP A 64 43.20 27.58 1.41
C ASP A 64 42.38 27.64 0.13
N ASP A 65 42.64 26.71 -0.79
CA ASP A 65 41.85 26.54 -2.00
C ASP A 65 40.68 25.59 -1.78
N LEU A 66 39.56 25.82 -2.48
CA LEU A 66 38.39 24.98 -2.43
C LEU A 66 38.64 23.65 -3.16
N THR A 67 38.47 22.55 -2.44
CA THR A 67 38.48 21.22 -3.06
C THR A 67 37.21 20.97 -3.82
N SER A 68 37.29 20.79 -5.13
CA SER A 68 36.12 20.44 -5.96
C SER A 68 35.67 19.02 -5.72
N SER A 69 34.37 18.83 -5.50
CA SER A 69 33.74 17.52 -5.42
C SER A 69 32.98 17.23 -6.71
N ALA A 70 33.08 16.02 -7.22
CA ALA A 70 32.33 15.62 -8.40
C ALA A 70 30.83 15.48 -8.05
N PHE A 71 29.99 16.18 -8.80
CA PHE A 71 28.51 16.09 -8.69
C PHE A 71 28.00 15.07 -9.70
N THR A 72 28.11 13.79 -9.35
CA THR A 72 27.73 12.67 -10.22
C THR A 72 26.42 12.05 -9.78
N PRO A 73 25.47 11.83 -10.70
CA PRO A 73 24.27 11.07 -10.38
C PRO A 73 24.65 9.58 -10.21
N SER A 74 24.16 8.95 -9.16
CA SER A 74 24.17 7.51 -8.99
C SER A 74 22.79 6.94 -9.32
N ALA A 75 22.73 5.75 -9.92
CA ALA A 75 21.48 5.04 -10.06
C ALA A 75 20.99 4.62 -8.67
N GLY A 76 19.84 5.14 -8.28
CA GLY A 76 19.14 4.78 -7.05
C GLY A 76 18.26 3.55 -7.25
N GLN A 77 17.05 3.61 -6.72
CA GLN A 77 16.09 2.51 -6.77
C GLN A 77 15.47 2.37 -8.17
N THR A 78 15.14 1.13 -8.54
CA THR A 78 14.50 0.79 -9.80
C THR A 78 13.15 0.14 -9.56
N LEU A 79 12.09 0.69 -10.14
CA LEU A 79 10.75 0.14 -10.11
C LEU A 79 10.50 -0.63 -11.41
N THR A 80 10.39 -1.95 -11.32
CA THR A 80 10.15 -2.82 -12.48
C THR A 80 8.68 -3.18 -12.56
N PRO A 81 7.99 -2.86 -13.67
CA PRO A 81 6.58 -3.19 -13.83
C PRO A 81 6.36 -4.70 -13.92
N ALA A 82 5.32 -5.17 -13.23
CA ALA A 82 4.83 -6.54 -13.31
C ALA A 82 3.34 -6.55 -13.64
N GLU A 83 2.89 -7.58 -14.34
CA GLU A 83 1.48 -7.82 -14.59
C GLU A 83 0.89 -8.65 -13.48
N ILE A 84 -0.27 -8.21 -12.98
CA ILE A 84 -1.11 -8.97 -12.05
C ILE A 84 -2.37 -9.43 -12.77
N GLY A 85 -2.93 -10.57 -12.35
CA GLY A 85 -4.19 -11.06 -12.90
C GLY A 85 -4.86 -12.05 -11.98
N ALA A 86 -6.18 -12.15 -12.13
CA ALA A 86 -7.03 -13.15 -11.51
C ALA A 86 -8.15 -13.51 -12.48
N GLN A 87 -8.64 -14.75 -12.39
CA GLN A 87 -9.67 -15.28 -13.30
C GLN A 87 -10.74 -16.05 -12.54
N PHE A 88 -11.99 -15.85 -12.95
CA PHE A 88 -13.09 -16.75 -12.62
C PHE A 88 -13.66 -17.39 -13.87
N PHE A 89 -14.01 -18.66 -13.77
CA PHE A 89 -14.74 -19.39 -14.81
C PHE A 89 -16.14 -19.74 -14.31
N ILE A 90 -17.16 -19.23 -14.96
CA ILE A 90 -18.57 -19.46 -14.62
C ILE A 90 -19.21 -20.31 -15.72
N THR A 91 -19.66 -21.51 -15.37
CA THR A 91 -20.33 -22.42 -16.31
C THR A 91 -21.77 -21.95 -16.60
N ASP A 92 -22.27 -22.27 -17.80
CA ASP A 92 -23.64 -21.95 -18.15
C ASP A 92 -24.66 -22.65 -17.23
N LEU A 93 -24.39 -23.89 -16.84
CA LEU A 93 -25.25 -24.60 -15.92
C LEU A 93 -25.38 -23.90 -14.56
N ARG A 94 -24.28 -23.35 -14.05
CA ARG A 94 -24.31 -22.59 -12.81
C ARG A 94 -25.08 -21.29 -12.97
N ARG A 95 -24.86 -20.58 -14.05
CA ARG A 95 -25.57 -19.35 -14.37
C ARG A 95 -27.08 -19.57 -14.53
N ASP A 96 -27.50 -20.70 -15.13
CA ASP A 96 -28.90 -21.02 -15.34
C ASP A 96 -29.60 -21.53 -14.06
N SER A 97 -28.85 -22.03 -13.09
CA SER A 97 -29.36 -22.52 -11.80
C SER A 97 -29.44 -21.43 -10.71
N GLU A 98 -28.74 -20.31 -10.84
CA GLU A 98 -28.78 -19.20 -9.90
C GLU A 98 -29.32 -17.94 -10.58
N LEU A 99 -29.75 -16.95 -9.79
CA LEU A 99 -30.19 -15.65 -10.29
C LEU A 99 -29.00 -14.95 -10.99
N PRO A 100 -29.07 -14.71 -12.32
CA PRO A 100 -27.92 -14.35 -13.13
C PRO A 100 -27.26 -13.02 -12.70
N GLU A 101 -28.02 -12.11 -12.09
CA GLU A 101 -27.57 -10.77 -11.73
C GLU A 101 -26.63 -10.75 -10.52
N SER A 102 -26.75 -11.71 -9.58
CA SER A 102 -25.91 -11.74 -8.39
C SER A 102 -24.52 -12.30 -8.66
N ILE A 103 -24.38 -13.33 -9.48
CA ILE A 103 -23.09 -14.01 -9.74
C ILE A 103 -22.08 -13.07 -10.39
N MET A 104 -22.51 -12.29 -11.38
CA MET A 104 -21.62 -11.37 -12.10
C MET A 104 -21.16 -10.22 -11.20
N THR A 105 -22.07 -9.66 -10.39
CA THR A 105 -21.75 -8.61 -9.44
C THR A 105 -20.83 -9.10 -8.32
N ASP A 106 -21.09 -10.31 -7.80
CA ASP A 106 -20.27 -10.91 -6.76
C ASP A 106 -18.87 -11.26 -7.28
N ALA A 107 -18.76 -11.75 -8.51
CA ALA A 107 -17.47 -11.97 -9.16
C ALA A 107 -16.70 -10.67 -9.36
N ALA A 108 -17.36 -9.57 -9.75
CA ALA A 108 -16.72 -8.25 -9.88
C ALA A 108 -16.17 -7.75 -8.54
N ARG A 109 -16.95 -7.89 -7.47
CA ARG A 109 -16.52 -7.51 -6.12
C ARG A 109 -15.32 -8.31 -5.66
N GLU A 110 -15.35 -9.62 -5.82
CA GLU A 110 -14.27 -10.51 -5.41
C GLU A 110 -12.97 -10.21 -6.17
N LEU A 111 -13.05 -9.99 -7.49
CA LEU A 111 -11.90 -9.54 -8.29
C LEU A 111 -11.39 -8.18 -7.83
N GLY A 112 -12.29 -7.25 -7.47
CA GLY A 112 -11.92 -5.96 -6.91
C GLY A 112 -11.16 -6.08 -5.60
N PHE A 113 -11.65 -6.91 -4.67
CA PHE A 113 -10.98 -7.18 -3.39
C PHE A 113 -9.62 -7.86 -3.61
N ALA A 114 -9.54 -8.88 -4.47
CA ALA A 114 -8.29 -9.55 -4.77
C ALA A 114 -7.23 -8.58 -5.33
N GLY A 115 -7.63 -7.64 -6.20
CA GLY A 115 -6.76 -6.60 -6.71
C GLY A 115 -6.30 -5.62 -5.61
N ALA A 116 -7.19 -5.21 -4.73
CA ALA A 116 -6.88 -4.32 -3.60
C ALA A 116 -5.93 -4.99 -2.60
N ASP A 117 -6.21 -6.24 -2.24
CA ASP A 117 -5.37 -7.02 -1.33
C ASP A 117 -3.96 -7.21 -1.90
N LYS A 118 -3.85 -7.50 -3.19
CA LYS A 118 -2.55 -7.63 -3.85
C LYS A 118 -1.74 -6.35 -3.76
N ILE A 119 -2.34 -5.19 -4.06
CA ILE A 119 -1.67 -3.89 -3.97
C ILE A 119 -1.26 -3.57 -2.53
N ASN A 120 -2.16 -3.80 -1.56
CA ASN A 120 -1.86 -3.56 -0.16
C ASN A 120 -0.71 -4.44 0.35
N ASN A 121 -0.72 -5.74 0.00
CA ASN A 121 0.32 -6.69 0.39
C ASN A 121 1.67 -6.31 -0.23
N ASP A 122 1.70 -5.93 -1.50
CA ASP A 122 2.93 -5.57 -2.19
C ASP A 122 3.58 -4.31 -1.58
N ILE A 123 2.79 -3.27 -1.36
CA ILE A 123 3.30 -2.02 -0.74
C ILE A 123 3.69 -2.27 0.74
N ALA A 124 2.95 -3.10 1.46
CA ALA A 124 3.31 -3.46 2.83
C ALA A 124 4.63 -4.23 2.88
N GLY A 125 4.86 -5.17 1.96
CA GLY A 125 6.11 -5.90 1.83
C GLY A 125 7.31 -4.99 1.57
N ASP A 126 7.12 -3.90 0.82
CA ASP A 126 8.19 -2.93 0.54
C ASP A 126 8.71 -2.22 1.80
N MET A 127 7.92 -2.13 2.87
CA MET A 127 8.37 -1.53 4.14
C MET A 127 9.55 -2.26 4.76
N ALA A 128 9.71 -3.57 4.49
CA ALA A 128 10.87 -4.34 4.94
C ALA A 128 12.20 -3.86 4.31
N SER A 129 12.12 -3.20 3.16
CA SER A 129 13.26 -2.68 2.42
C SER A 129 13.66 -1.24 2.80
N LEU A 130 13.01 -0.63 3.79
CA LEU A 130 13.39 0.68 4.32
C LEU A 130 14.73 0.58 5.04
N THR A 131 15.62 1.56 4.79
CA THR A 131 17.02 1.55 5.26
C THR A 131 17.39 2.69 6.23
N GLY A 132 16.48 3.62 6.51
CA GLY A 132 16.73 4.74 7.44
C GLY A 132 16.86 4.31 8.91
N GLY A 133 16.52 3.07 9.22
CA GLY A 133 16.66 2.45 10.53
C GLY A 133 15.83 1.18 10.65
N SER A 134 16.08 0.41 11.71
CA SER A 134 15.31 -0.78 12.06
C SER A 134 15.03 -0.77 13.55
N ILE A 135 13.77 -0.83 13.93
CA ILE A 135 13.32 -0.84 15.33
C ILE A 135 12.53 -2.11 15.60
N GLY A 136 12.83 -2.75 16.73
CA GLY A 136 12.22 -4.02 17.13
C GLY A 136 12.90 -5.24 16.50
N ALA A 137 12.29 -6.38 16.70
CA ALA A 137 12.69 -7.69 16.18
C ALA A 137 11.47 -8.63 16.18
N ALA A 138 11.56 -9.72 15.43
CA ALA A 138 10.54 -10.77 15.42
C ALA A 138 10.23 -11.26 16.84
N GLY A 139 8.95 -11.49 17.13
CA GLY A 139 8.46 -11.91 18.46
C GLY A 139 8.48 -10.81 19.54
N THR A 140 8.91 -9.58 19.22
CA THR A 140 8.92 -8.47 20.17
C THR A 140 7.57 -7.77 20.18
N VAL A 141 7.01 -7.53 21.37
CA VAL A 141 5.76 -6.78 21.50
C VAL A 141 6.00 -5.30 21.28
N ILE A 142 5.16 -4.67 20.47
CA ILE A 142 5.23 -3.22 20.17
C ILE A 142 4.91 -2.39 21.42
N THR A 143 5.64 -1.31 21.63
CA THR A 143 5.41 -0.33 22.70
C THR A 143 5.46 1.11 22.17
N TRP A 144 4.87 2.05 22.91
CA TRP A 144 4.93 3.46 22.58
C TRP A 144 6.36 4.02 22.51
N GLY A 145 7.29 3.44 23.32
CA GLY A 145 8.70 3.79 23.29
C GLY A 145 9.37 3.45 21.96
N TYR A 146 9.05 2.30 21.39
CA TYR A 146 9.56 1.90 20.09
C TYR A 146 9.01 2.78 18.95
N VAL A 147 7.72 3.12 19.01
CA VAL A 147 7.11 4.05 18.04
C VAL A 147 7.77 5.43 18.12
N ALA A 148 8.01 5.94 19.34
CA ALA A 148 8.74 7.20 19.54
C ALA A 148 10.15 7.16 18.95
N ALA A 149 10.89 6.07 19.17
CA ALA A 149 12.23 5.87 18.62
C ALA A 149 12.21 5.84 17.07
N ALA A 150 11.25 5.13 16.49
CA ALA A 150 11.09 5.09 15.02
C ALA A 150 10.81 6.47 14.43
N ILE A 151 9.91 7.25 15.04
CA ILE A 151 9.60 8.62 14.63
C ILE A 151 10.85 9.51 14.74
N ALA A 152 11.61 9.41 15.84
CA ALA A 152 12.83 10.19 16.04
C ALA A 152 13.89 9.87 14.98
N GLN A 153 14.09 8.57 14.66
CA GLN A 153 15.02 8.15 13.61
C GLN A 153 14.57 8.62 12.22
N ALA A 154 13.30 8.52 11.88
CA ALA A 154 12.77 8.98 10.59
C ALA A 154 12.92 10.50 10.43
N ARG A 155 12.70 11.29 11.48
CA ARG A 155 12.93 12.73 11.49
C ARG A 155 14.41 13.07 11.34
N ASN A 156 15.29 12.33 12.00
CA ASN A 156 16.73 12.52 11.83
C ASN A 156 17.20 12.16 10.42
N ALA A 157 16.66 11.12 9.81
CA ALA A 157 16.97 10.73 8.44
C ALA A 157 16.52 11.79 7.43
N SER A 158 15.34 12.37 7.60
CA SER A 158 14.82 13.46 6.76
C SER A 158 15.46 14.82 7.04
N LYS A 159 16.18 14.96 8.14
CA LYS A 159 16.79 16.23 8.63
C LYS A 159 15.80 17.40 8.70
N SER A 160 14.51 17.10 8.80
CA SER A 160 13.45 18.10 8.82
C SER A 160 12.25 17.64 9.64
N ILE A 161 11.74 18.52 10.49
CA ILE A 161 10.48 18.31 11.22
C ILE A 161 9.27 18.56 10.31
N ALA A 162 9.45 19.33 9.25
CA ALA A 162 8.37 19.75 8.36
C ALA A 162 7.90 18.65 7.37
N VAL A 163 8.66 17.57 7.23
CA VAL A 163 8.25 16.46 6.35
C VAL A 163 7.11 15.67 7.01
N PRO A 164 5.94 15.56 6.37
CA PRO A 164 4.84 14.78 6.90
C PRO A 164 5.19 13.30 6.93
N LEU A 165 5.28 12.73 8.12
CA LEU A 165 5.51 11.31 8.35
C LEU A 165 4.19 10.60 8.54
N VAL A 166 4.15 9.34 8.12
CA VAL A 166 3.07 8.39 8.35
C VAL A 166 3.65 7.16 9.03
N ALA A 167 2.95 6.64 10.02
CA ALA A 167 3.27 5.35 10.62
C ALA A 167 2.22 4.32 10.21
N VAL A 168 2.65 3.17 9.77
CA VAL A 168 1.78 2.05 9.37
C VAL A 168 2.11 0.85 10.23
N ILE A 169 1.11 0.27 10.88
CA ILE A 169 1.20 -0.90 11.75
C ILE A 169 0.07 -1.88 11.46
N HIS A 170 0.22 -3.13 11.88
CA HIS A 170 -0.86 -4.12 11.78
C HIS A 170 -1.96 -3.84 12.80
N GLY A 171 -3.21 -4.21 12.49
CA GLY A 171 -4.35 -3.99 13.39
C GLY A 171 -4.19 -4.65 14.76
N TYR A 172 -3.54 -5.82 14.85
CA TYR A 172 -3.24 -6.46 16.14
C TYR A 172 -2.20 -5.69 16.95
N GLN A 173 -1.19 -5.12 16.32
CA GLN A 173 -0.21 -4.24 16.98
C GLN A 173 -0.87 -2.97 17.50
N ALA A 174 -1.85 -2.42 16.75
CA ALA A 174 -2.65 -1.28 17.21
C ALA A 174 -3.48 -1.62 18.46
N ALA A 175 -4.06 -2.81 18.52
CA ALA A 175 -4.80 -3.28 19.71
C ALA A 175 -3.89 -3.39 20.95
N VAL A 176 -2.66 -3.87 20.80
CA VAL A 176 -1.67 -3.94 21.88
C VAL A 176 -1.30 -2.54 22.39
N LEU A 177 -1.08 -1.59 21.49
CA LEU A 177 -0.81 -0.19 21.87
C LEU A 177 -2.01 0.44 22.58
N ALA A 178 -3.25 0.19 22.13
CA ALA A 178 -4.45 0.66 22.79
C ALA A 178 -4.59 0.11 24.22
N LYS A 179 -4.33 -1.18 24.40
CA LYS A 179 -4.31 -1.81 25.74
C LYS A 179 -3.26 -1.18 26.64
N ALA A 180 -2.04 -0.99 26.15
CA ALA A 180 -0.97 -0.36 26.92
C ALA A 180 -1.33 1.05 27.37
N ALA A 181 -1.99 1.82 26.51
CA ALA A 181 -2.45 3.17 26.85
C ALA A 181 -3.58 3.16 27.91
N SER A 182 -4.52 2.22 27.84
CA SER A 182 -5.63 2.11 28.81
C SER A 182 -5.11 1.75 30.20
N VAL A 183 -4.12 0.86 30.31
CA VAL A 183 -3.51 0.44 31.59
C VAL A 183 -2.70 1.58 32.22
N ALA A 184 -2.07 2.43 31.42
CA ALA A 184 -1.30 3.56 31.93
C ALA A 184 -2.18 4.74 32.43
N GLY A 185 -3.51 4.62 32.40
CA GLY A 185 -4.42 5.71 32.79
C GLY A 185 -4.33 6.94 31.87
N ALA A 186 -3.70 6.79 30.74
CA ALA A 186 -3.51 7.87 29.79
C ALA A 186 -4.80 8.11 28.99
N THR A 187 -5.49 9.18 29.29
CA THR A 187 -6.63 9.73 28.52
C THR A 187 -6.20 10.23 27.13
N VAL A 188 -5.15 9.62 26.55
CA VAL A 188 -4.37 10.20 25.44
C VAL A 188 -4.97 9.91 24.06
N ILE A 189 -6.01 9.08 23.95
CA ILE A 189 -6.23 8.40 22.66
C ILE A 189 -7.49 8.86 21.94
N THR A 190 -8.34 9.65 22.54
CA THR A 190 -9.56 10.12 21.87
C THR A 190 -9.66 11.63 21.90
N THR A 191 -8.99 12.29 20.96
CA THR A 191 -9.45 13.62 20.57
C THR A 191 -10.68 13.47 19.66
N PRO A 192 -11.72 14.29 19.85
CA PRO A 192 -12.93 14.27 19.00
C PRO A 192 -12.65 14.45 17.52
N ALA A 193 -11.53 15.09 17.16
CA ALA A 193 -11.04 15.24 15.81
C ALA A 193 -10.67 13.91 15.13
N THR A 194 -10.31 12.88 15.91
CA THR A 194 -9.94 11.56 15.37
C THR A 194 -11.16 10.80 14.86
N ASN A 195 -12.31 10.92 15.55
CA ASN A 195 -13.54 10.28 15.12
C ASN A 195 -14.13 10.87 13.84
N ASP A 196 -13.95 12.16 13.62
CA ASP A 196 -14.50 12.87 12.46
C ASP A 196 -13.71 12.53 11.17
N SER A 197 -12.39 12.28 11.27
CA SER A 197 -11.56 11.85 10.14
C SER A 197 -11.77 10.39 9.76
N ILE A 198 -12.04 9.51 10.72
CA ILE A 198 -12.36 8.09 10.48
C ILE A 198 -13.68 7.96 9.68
N THR A 199 -14.66 8.79 10.00
CA THR A 199 -15.98 8.72 9.38
C THR A 199 -16.00 9.33 7.98
N LYS A 200 -15.12 10.27 7.67
CA LYS A 200 -15.13 11.03 6.40
C LYS A 200 -14.17 10.51 5.32
N SER A 201 -13.09 9.83 5.69
CA SER A 201 -12.04 9.46 4.72
C SER A 201 -11.95 7.98 4.40
N GLY A 202 -12.69 7.11 5.09
CA GLY A 202 -12.56 5.65 4.90
C GLY A 202 -11.19 5.07 5.29
N ILE A 203 -10.25 5.93 5.70
CA ILE A 203 -8.90 5.54 6.11
C ILE A 203 -8.90 5.38 7.63
N THR A 204 -8.58 4.19 8.10
CA THR A 204 -8.61 3.86 9.52
C THR A 204 -7.35 4.38 10.22
N GLN A 205 -7.35 5.66 10.61
CA GLN A 205 -6.34 6.21 11.50
C GLN A 205 -6.59 5.67 12.92
N ALA A 206 -5.65 4.87 13.45
CA ALA A 206 -5.77 4.33 14.80
C ALA A 206 -5.44 5.37 15.87
N PHE A 207 -4.32 6.09 15.71
CA PHE A 207 -3.78 7.01 16.72
C PHE A 207 -3.05 8.18 16.06
N SER A 208 -2.76 9.22 16.85
CA SER A 208 -1.78 10.26 16.52
C SER A 208 -0.78 10.36 17.66
N PHE A 209 0.50 10.20 17.37
CA PHE A 209 1.56 10.23 18.37
C PHE A 209 2.72 11.10 17.91
N LEU A 210 3.17 12.03 18.74
CA LEU A 210 4.19 13.04 18.42
C LEU A 210 3.93 13.81 17.11
N GLY A 211 2.64 14.04 16.79
CA GLY A 211 2.24 14.71 15.55
C GLY A 211 2.34 13.83 14.28
N VAL A 212 2.54 12.52 14.44
CA VAL A 212 2.54 11.55 13.34
C VAL A 212 1.26 10.71 13.42
N PRO A 213 0.44 10.68 12.36
CA PRO A 213 -0.71 9.79 12.30
C PRO A 213 -0.25 8.34 12.15
N ILE A 214 -0.86 7.46 12.93
CA ILE A 214 -0.62 6.01 12.88
C ILE A 214 -1.84 5.35 12.24
N TYR A 215 -1.63 4.66 11.14
CA TYR A 215 -2.65 3.93 10.42
C TYR A 215 -2.51 2.44 10.66
N GLN A 216 -3.66 1.77 10.77
CA GLN A 216 -3.72 0.33 10.88
C GLN A 216 -4.07 -0.28 9.53
N VAL A 217 -3.38 -1.37 9.21
CA VAL A 217 -3.65 -2.18 8.01
C VAL A 217 -3.88 -3.63 8.44
N PHE A 218 -4.72 -4.33 7.69
CA PHE A 218 -4.99 -5.75 7.89
C PHE A 218 -4.46 -6.51 6.67
N VAL A 219 -3.15 -6.57 6.59
CA VAL A 219 -2.39 -7.29 5.56
C VAL A 219 -1.85 -8.56 6.20
N SER A 220 -1.69 -9.63 5.43
CA SER A 220 -1.12 -10.87 5.97
C SER A 220 0.25 -10.63 6.59
N PRO A 221 0.51 -11.12 7.82
CA PRO A 221 1.82 -11.02 8.43
C PRO A 221 2.92 -11.65 7.58
N ASP A 222 4.12 -11.06 7.57
CA ASP A 222 5.26 -11.50 6.74
C ASP A 222 5.69 -12.95 7.03
N THR A 223 5.65 -13.34 8.31
CA THR A 223 6.10 -14.65 8.79
C THR A 223 5.01 -15.42 9.55
N GLY A 224 3.73 -15.07 9.32
CA GLY A 224 2.57 -15.69 9.97
C GLY A 224 2.26 -15.16 11.36
N VAL A 225 3.21 -14.56 12.08
CA VAL A 225 3.03 -13.97 13.42
C VAL A 225 3.64 -12.58 13.57
N ASP A 226 4.62 -12.22 12.75
CA ASP A 226 5.28 -10.91 12.81
C ASP A 226 4.85 -10.04 11.61
N PHE A 227 4.76 -8.73 11.84
CA PHE A 227 4.48 -7.78 10.78
C PHE A 227 5.54 -6.68 10.77
N THR A 228 6.07 -6.42 9.58
CA THR A 228 6.99 -5.33 9.33
C THR A 228 6.22 -4.10 8.92
N GLY A 229 5.95 -3.23 9.89
CA GLY A 229 5.43 -1.88 9.66
C GLY A 229 6.54 -0.88 9.37
N GLY A 230 6.20 0.39 9.31
CA GLY A 230 7.19 1.45 9.10
C GLY A 230 6.71 2.84 9.49
N VAL A 231 7.68 3.72 9.75
CA VAL A 231 7.48 5.16 9.83
C VAL A 231 8.23 5.81 8.69
N PHE A 232 7.52 6.45 7.80
CA PHE A 232 8.12 6.97 6.57
C PHE A 232 7.36 8.18 6.02
N PRO A 233 8.03 9.06 5.26
CA PRO A 233 7.36 10.06 4.45
C PRO A 233 6.86 9.42 3.16
N ARG A 234 5.87 10.04 2.55
CA ARG A 234 5.26 9.56 1.29
C ARG A 234 6.26 9.25 0.18
N GLU A 235 7.38 9.97 0.16
CA GLU A 235 8.44 9.82 -0.82
C GLU A 235 9.31 8.57 -0.64
N ALA A 236 9.20 7.87 0.50
CA ALA A 236 10.01 6.68 0.76
C ALA A 236 9.61 5.48 -0.08
N LEU A 237 8.32 5.36 -0.37
CA LEU A 237 7.72 4.29 -1.16
C LEU A 237 7.06 4.86 -2.42
N ALA A 238 6.96 4.06 -3.47
CA ALA A 238 6.31 4.47 -4.69
C ALA A 238 5.50 3.34 -5.34
N LEU A 239 4.44 3.75 -6.01
CA LEU A 239 3.58 2.93 -6.87
C LEU A 239 3.50 3.59 -8.23
N ASP A 240 3.89 2.88 -9.29
CA ASP A 240 3.88 3.38 -10.67
C ASP A 240 2.89 2.57 -11.52
N TRP A 241 1.77 3.18 -11.82
CA TRP A 241 0.74 2.59 -12.66
C TRP A 241 1.13 2.65 -14.13
N ARG A 242 1.14 1.50 -14.80
CA ARG A 242 1.38 1.37 -16.25
C ARG A 242 0.09 1.11 -17.01
N ARG A 243 -0.74 0.26 -16.46
CA ARG A 243 -2.07 -0.04 -16.96
C ARG A 243 -3.01 -0.24 -15.76
N PRO A 244 -4.09 0.52 -15.67
CA PRO A 244 -5.07 0.33 -14.60
C PRO A 244 -5.67 -1.08 -14.69
N ILE A 245 -6.22 -1.53 -13.57
CA ILE A 245 -6.95 -2.79 -13.52
C ILE A 245 -8.12 -2.71 -14.50
N ARG A 246 -8.25 -3.73 -15.34
CA ARG A 246 -9.36 -3.94 -16.26
C ARG A 246 -9.88 -5.34 -16.13
N ILE A 247 -11.16 -5.51 -16.38
CA ILE A 247 -11.85 -6.78 -16.40
C ILE A 247 -12.37 -7.01 -17.80
N GLU A 248 -12.11 -8.21 -18.31
CA GLU A 248 -12.55 -8.66 -19.63
C GLU A 248 -13.31 -9.97 -19.46
N ALA A 249 -14.50 -10.05 -20.03
CA ALA A 249 -15.27 -11.28 -20.06
C ALA A 249 -15.09 -11.95 -21.42
N GLU A 250 -14.72 -13.24 -21.41
CA GLU A 250 -14.55 -14.06 -22.61
C GLU A 250 -15.47 -15.27 -22.56
N ARG A 251 -16.16 -15.53 -23.66
CA ARG A 251 -17.02 -16.69 -23.83
C ARG A 251 -16.22 -17.87 -24.34
N ASP A 252 -16.07 -18.91 -23.53
CA ASP A 252 -15.51 -20.20 -23.97
C ASP A 252 -16.65 -21.18 -24.30
N ALA A 253 -16.93 -21.33 -25.60
CA ALA A 253 -17.98 -22.20 -26.07
C ALA A 253 -17.66 -23.68 -25.88
N SER A 254 -16.38 -24.07 -25.92
CA SER A 254 -15.92 -25.44 -25.75
C SER A 254 -16.11 -25.92 -24.31
N ARG A 255 -15.85 -25.04 -23.34
CA ARG A 255 -16.05 -25.31 -21.92
C ARG A 255 -17.44 -24.95 -21.41
N ARG A 256 -18.30 -24.42 -22.28
CA ARG A 256 -19.67 -23.99 -21.95
C ARG A 256 -19.75 -23.10 -20.74
N GLY A 257 -18.99 -21.99 -20.77
CA GLY A 257 -18.92 -21.02 -19.70
C GLY A 257 -18.37 -19.68 -20.15
N THR A 258 -18.31 -18.75 -19.24
CA THR A 258 -17.73 -17.43 -19.43
C THR A 258 -16.56 -17.26 -18.47
N GLU A 259 -15.44 -16.84 -18.99
CA GLU A 259 -14.25 -16.45 -18.22
C GLU A 259 -14.32 -14.96 -17.94
N ILE A 260 -14.09 -14.58 -16.68
CA ILE A 260 -13.96 -13.18 -16.26
C ILE A 260 -12.52 -13.01 -15.83
N ASN A 261 -11.76 -12.25 -16.62
CA ASN A 261 -10.34 -12.05 -16.47
C ASN A 261 -10.09 -10.62 -15.93
N MET A 262 -9.41 -10.52 -14.80
CA MET A 262 -8.88 -9.27 -14.30
C MET A 262 -7.40 -9.18 -14.64
N SER A 263 -6.93 -8.05 -15.17
CA SER A 263 -5.51 -7.80 -15.37
C SER A 263 -5.15 -6.34 -15.10
N GLY A 264 -3.95 -6.11 -14.59
CA GLY A 264 -3.38 -4.78 -14.37
C GLY A 264 -1.86 -4.83 -14.45
N VAL A 265 -1.22 -3.70 -14.69
CA VAL A 265 0.24 -3.60 -14.72
C VAL A 265 0.68 -2.42 -13.87
N TYR A 266 1.47 -2.68 -12.85
CA TYR A 266 2.07 -1.64 -12.03
C TYR A 266 3.47 -2.06 -11.56
N ALA A 267 4.25 -1.07 -11.13
CA ALA A 267 5.49 -1.29 -10.41
C ALA A 267 5.34 -0.72 -8.99
N HIS A 268 5.91 -1.39 -8.02
CA HIS A 268 5.95 -0.93 -6.64
C HIS A 268 7.38 -1.08 -6.08
N GLY A 269 7.66 -0.41 -5.00
CA GLY A 269 8.95 -0.55 -4.33
C GLY A 269 9.34 0.67 -3.52
N VAL A 270 10.51 0.58 -2.91
CA VAL A 270 11.14 1.72 -2.24
C VAL A 270 11.65 2.73 -3.26
N TRP A 271 11.37 4.02 -3.01
CA TRP A 271 11.83 5.12 -3.86
C TRP A 271 12.98 5.90 -3.22
N ARG A 272 12.83 6.24 -1.92
CA ARG A 272 13.87 6.83 -1.10
C ARG A 272 13.97 6.09 0.22
N PRO A 273 14.57 4.88 0.24
CA PRO A 273 14.53 3.97 1.39
C PRO A 273 15.20 4.53 2.64
N ALA A 274 16.17 5.43 2.50
CA ALA A 274 16.87 6.05 3.62
C ALA A 274 15.99 6.98 4.47
N LEU A 275 14.85 7.45 3.94
CA LEU A 275 13.94 8.33 4.67
C LEU A 275 12.96 7.58 5.57
N GLY A 276 12.81 6.27 5.40
CA GLY A 276 11.88 5.45 6.16
C GLY A 276 12.58 4.52 7.14
N VAL A 277 11.94 4.28 8.28
CA VAL A 277 12.39 3.38 9.34
C VAL A 277 11.43 2.20 9.41
N LYS A 278 11.94 0.99 9.31
CA LYS A 278 11.14 -0.23 9.46
C LYS A 278 10.95 -0.59 10.93
N MET A 279 9.79 -1.14 11.24
CA MET A 279 9.39 -1.59 12.55
C MET A 279 8.96 -3.05 12.47
N ILE A 280 9.68 -3.95 13.14
CA ILE A 280 9.40 -5.40 13.13
C ILE A 280 8.88 -5.79 14.50
N PHE A 281 7.62 -6.22 14.60
CA PHE A 281 7.00 -6.57 15.86
C PHE A 281 6.01 -7.73 15.68
N ASP A 282 5.75 -8.42 16.81
CA ASP A 282 4.72 -9.44 16.91
C ASP A 282 3.34 -8.85 16.49
N ALA A 283 2.67 -9.58 15.64
CA ALA A 283 1.32 -9.32 15.16
C ALA A 283 0.38 -10.51 15.39
N ALA A 284 0.66 -11.31 16.44
CA ALA A 284 -0.23 -12.39 16.85
C ALA A 284 -1.59 -11.84 17.31
N ALA A 285 -2.65 -12.62 17.08
CA ALA A 285 -3.99 -12.24 17.49
C ALA A 285 -4.05 -12.02 19.01
N PRO A 286 -4.55 -10.90 19.51
CA PRO A 286 -4.65 -10.63 20.93
C PRO A 286 -5.63 -11.62 21.58
N THR A 287 -5.24 -12.24 22.69
CA THR A 287 -6.03 -13.24 23.43
C THR A 287 -6.74 -12.68 24.66
N SER A 288 -6.47 -11.44 25.04
CA SER A 288 -7.08 -10.78 26.22
C SER A 288 -7.02 -9.26 26.10
#